data_0a6efb4ddefbc077cabd58d34ef33a3d
#
_entry.id   0a6efb4ddefbc077cabd58d34ef33a3d
#
_cell.length_a   1.000
_cell.length_b   1.000
_cell.length_c   1.000
_cell.angle_alpha   90.00
_cell.angle_beta   90.00
_cell.angle_gamma   90.00
#
_symmetry.space_group_name_H-M   'P 1'
#
loop_
_entity.id
_entity.type
_entity.pdbx_description
1 polymer ?
#
loop_
_entity_poly.entity_id
_entity_poly.type
_entity_poly.pdbx_seq_one_letter_code
_entity_poly.pdbx_strand_id
1 'polypeptide(L)'
;CDACGATYESTELQNPVSKMNPQAKIEIRDTDHFFYRLDLFQQSLQQHALERQTVWKSNVRAMTKQWLDMGLRSRAVTRDLTWGIPLPLEGNEWDGKCVYVWFEAVQGYYSCAKIWSQLHALEAGHPSGQDAWKNWWCVSEDGTSPRHLYFLGKDNIPFHTVIWPALILGINHAAKGLTASDSIEMP
;
A
#
# COMPACT_ATOMS: atom_id res chain seq x y z
N CYS A 1 -10.70 3.78 -13.28
CA CYS A 1 -11.42 4.73 -14.14
C CYS A 1 -11.23 6.16 -13.64
N ASP A 2 -10.66 7.05 -14.47
CA ASP A 2 -10.40 8.45 -14.08
C ASP A 2 -11.70 9.24 -13.81
N ALA A 3 -12.81 8.81 -14.40
CA ALA A 3 -14.09 9.53 -14.28
C ALA A 3 -14.85 9.16 -12.99
N CYS A 4 -14.85 7.89 -12.58
CA CYS A 4 -15.67 7.43 -11.47
C CYS A 4 -14.88 6.76 -10.33
N GLY A 5 -13.56 6.62 -10.45
CA GLY A 5 -12.71 5.96 -9.47
C GLY A 5 -12.92 4.44 -9.34
N ALA A 6 -13.82 3.84 -10.13
CA ALA A 6 -14.07 2.40 -10.07
C ALA A 6 -12.89 1.60 -10.59
N THR A 7 -12.70 0.43 -10.02
CA THR A 7 -11.76 -0.58 -10.49
C THR A 7 -12.50 -1.61 -11.32
N TYR A 8 -11.84 -2.11 -12.36
CA TYR A 8 -12.39 -3.08 -13.30
C TYR A 8 -11.28 -3.97 -13.81
N GLU A 9 -11.64 -5.15 -14.27
CA GLU A 9 -10.74 -6.01 -15.03
C GLU A 9 -10.69 -5.55 -16.49
N SER A 10 -9.56 -5.80 -17.16
CA SER A 10 -9.39 -5.39 -18.56
C SER A 10 -10.46 -5.98 -19.50
N THR A 11 -10.98 -7.16 -19.17
CA THR A 11 -12.04 -7.86 -19.90
C THR A 11 -13.44 -7.25 -19.73
N GLU A 12 -13.62 -6.40 -18.70
CA GLU A 12 -14.88 -5.67 -18.46
C GLU A 12 -15.00 -4.39 -19.33
N LEU A 13 -13.93 -4.01 -20.04
CA LEU A 13 -13.92 -2.83 -20.89
C LEU A 13 -14.79 -3.05 -22.14
N GLN A 14 -15.72 -2.14 -22.36
CA GLN A 14 -16.54 -2.10 -23.57
C GLN A 14 -15.89 -1.17 -24.60
N ASN A 15 -15.69 -1.69 -25.82
CA ASN A 15 -15.09 -0.94 -26.94
C ASN A 15 -13.78 -0.24 -26.55
N PRO A 16 -12.77 -0.99 -26.07
CA PRO A 16 -11.53 -0.39 -25.59
C PRO A 16 -10.80 0.32 -26.74
N VAL A 17 -10.35 1.54 -26.47
CA VAL A 17 -9.57 2.36 -27.40
C VAL A 17 -8.34 2.89 -26.70
N SER A 18 -7.20 2.87 -27.37
CA SER A 18 -5.98 3.45 -26.83
C SER A 18 -6.11 4.97 -26.73
N LYS A 19 -5.89 5.51 -25.53
CA LYS A 19 -5.85 6.96 -25.29
C LYS A 19 -4.67 7.63 -26.01
N MET A 20 -3.57 6.91 -26.18
CA MET A 20 -2.35 7.41 -26.84
C MET A 20 -2.42 7.33 -28.35
N ASN A 21 -3.04 6.28 -28.88
CA ASN A 21 -3.22 6.09 -30.32
C ASN A 21 -4.57 5.43 -30.59
N PRO A 22 -5.62 6.20 -30.92
CA PRO A 22 -6.96 5.68 -31.18
C PRO A 22 -7.05 4.69 -32.35
N GLN A 23 -6.05 4.68 -33.23
CA GLN A 23 -5.98 3.73 -34.36
C GLN A 23 -5.25 2.42 -33.99
N ALA A 24 -4.70 2.32 -32.80
CA ALA A 24 -4.01 1.11 -32.37
C ALA A 24 -5.00 -0.03 -32.19
N LYS A 25 -4.66 -1.20 -32.75
CA LYS A 25 -5.39 -2.43 -32.50
C LYS A 25 -5.20 -2.85 -31.04
N ILE A 26 -6.31 -3.05 -30.33
CA ILE A 26 -6.29 -3.57 -28.97
C ILE A 26 -6.29 -5.09 -29.03
N GLU A 27 -5.37 -5.71 -28.30
CA GLU A 27 -5.26 -7.16 -28.13
C GLU A 27 -5.40 -7.49 -26.64
N ILE A 28 -6.14 -8.56 -26.36
CA ILE A 28 -6.22 -9.15 -25.01
C ILE A 28 -5.18 -10.26 -24.97
N ARG A 29 -4.34 -10.25 -23.92
CA ARG A 29 -3.32 -11.26 -23.67
C ARG A 29 -3.41 -11.73 -22.23
N ASP A 30 -3.23 -13.02 -22.02
CA ASP A 30 -3.07 -13.58 -20.68
C ASP A 30 -1.65 -13.35 -20.19
N THR A 31 -1.52 -13.02 -18.92
CA THR A 31 -0.24 -12.85 -18.24
C THR A 31 -0.37 -13.21 -16.76
N ASP A 32 0.68 -13.81 -16.22
CA ASP A 32 0.72 -14.20 -14.81
C ASP A 32 1.15 -13.01 -13.94
N HIS A 33 0.45 -12.79 -12.84
CA HIS A 33 0.74 -11.74 -11.89
C HIS A 33 0.67 -12.25 -10.44
N PHE A 34 1.45 -11.65 -9.57
CA PHE A 34 1.23 -11.78 -8.14
C PHE A 34 0.06 -10.90 -7.71
N PHE A 35 -0.80 -11.47 -6.85
CA PHE A 35 -1.96 -10.78 -6.31
C PHE A 35 -1.84 -10.63 -4.80
N TYR A 36 -1.98 -9.41 -4.32
CA TYR A 36 -2.17 -9.14 -2.89
C TYR A 36 -3.62 -9.42 -2.52
N ARG A 37 -3.84 -10.34 -1.59
CA ARG A 37 -5.16 -10.76 -1.09
C ARG A 37 -5.75 -9.69 -0.18
N LEU A 38 -6.07 -8.53 -0.78
CA LEU A 38 -6.66 -7.39 -0.07
C LEU A 38 -8.01 -7.75 0.56
N ASP A 39 -8.74 -8.67 -0.06
CA ASP A 39 -10.00 -9.23 0.42
C ASP A 39 -9.90 -9.83 1.84
N LEU A 40 -8.77 -10.42 2.19
CA LEU A 40 -8.55 -11.00 3.52
C LEU A 40 -8.52 -9.95 4.65
N PHE A 41 -8.26 -8.70 4.32
CA PHE A 41 -8.18 -7.60 5.27
C PHE A 41 -9.49 -6.80 5.40
N GLN A 42 -10.54 -7.16 4.67
CA GLN A 42 -11.81 -6.45 4.62
C GLN A 42 -12.34 -6.10 6.01
N GLN A 43 -12.47 -7.09 6.89
CA GLN A 43 -13.04 -6.92 8.21
C GLN A 43 -12.15 -6.04 9.12
N SER A 44 -10.84 -6.27 9.10
CA SER A 44 -9.89 -5.47 9.90
C SER A 44 -9.88 -4.01 9.46
N LEU A 45 -9.97 -3.74 8.15
CA LEU A 45 -10.02 -2.39 7.61
C LEU A 45 -11.36 -1.69 7.90
N GLN A 46 -12.46 -2.43 7.92
CA GLN A 46 -13.76 -1.88 8.36
C GLN A 46 -13.69 -1.45 9.83
N GLN A 47 -13.13 -2.28 10.69
CA GLN A 47 -12.94 -1.95 12.10
C GLN A 47 -12.02 -0.73 12.27
N HIS A 48 -10.88 -0.70 11.59
CA HIS A 48 -9.97 0.44 11.61
C HIS A 48 -10.66 1.74 11.16
N ALA A 49 -11.45 1.71 10.08
CA ALA A 49 -12.20 2.86 9.60
C ALA A 49 -13.24 3.35 10.62
N LEU A 50 -13.87 2.44 11.37
CA LEU A 50 -14.79 2.78 12.47
C LEU A 50 -14.06 3.50 13.61
N GLU A 51 -12.89 3.05 14.00
CA GLU A 51 -12.07 3.66 15.05
C GLU A 51 -11.58 5.07 14.69
N ARG A 52 -11.42 5.34 13.40
CA ARG A 52 -10.95 6.64 12.88
C ARG A 52 -12.10 7.62 12.53
N GLN A 53 -13.35 7.30 12.79
CA GLN A 53 -14.52 8.13 12.43
C GLN A 53 -14.45 9.56 12.96
N THR A 54 -13.90 9.76 14.14
CA THR A 54 -13.80 11.09 14.78
C THR A 54 -12.57 11.88 14.32
N VAL A 55 -11.56 11.20 13.76
CA VAL A 55 -10.28 11.79 13.40
C VAL A 55 -10.23 12.15 11.91
N TRP A 56 -10.76 11.28 11.05
CA TRP A 56 -10.74 11.51 9.61
C TRP A 56 -11.75 12.56 9.16
N LYS A 57 -11.38 13.35 8.16
CA LYS A 57 -12.28 14.31 7.50
C LYS A 57 -13.44 13.57 6.82
N SER A 58 -14.56 14.25 6.62
CA SER A 58 -15.78 13.67 6.05
C SER A 58 -15.60 13.06 4.67
N ASN A 59 -14.83 13.71 3.79
CA ASN A 59 -14.52 13.21 2.44
C ASN A 59 -13.65 11.95 2.49
N VAL A 60 -12.71 11.86 3.43
CA VAL A 60 -11.87 10.67 3.65
C VAL A 60 -12.75 9.49 4.07
N ARG A 61 -13.61 9.70 5.07
CA ARG A 61 -14.57 8.68 5.54
C ARG A 61 -15.49 8.19 4.43
N ALA A 62 -16.06 9.12 3.65
CA ALA A 62 -16.99 8.78 2.57
C ALA A 62 -16.32 7.91 1.50
N MET A 63 -15.12 8.27 1.05
CA MET A 63 -14.40 7.53 0.02
C MET A 63 -13.92 6.17 0.54
N THR A 64 -13.41 6.10 1.76
CA THR A 64 -13.01 4.84 2.40
C THR A 64 -14.19 3.91 2.54
N LYS A 65 -15.33 4.43 3.04
CA LYS A 65 -16.57 3.65 3.17
C LYS A 65 -17.02 3.12 1.81
N GLN A 66 -17.02 3.93 0.77
CA GLN A 66 -17.39 3.49 -0.59
C GLN A 66 -16.55 2.30 -1.06
N TRP A 67 -15.23 2.34 -0.83
CA TRP A 67 -14.34 1.24 -1.19
C TRP A 67 -14.64 -0.03 -0.40
N LEU A 68 -14.85 0.09 0.90
CA LEU A 68 -15.17 -1.04 1.78
C LEU A 68 -16.54 -1.64 1.48
N ASP A 69 -17.55 -0.82 1.17
CA ASP A 69 -18.91 -1.28 0.85
C ASP A 69 -18.98 -2.04 -0.49
N MET A 70 -18.12 -1.69 -1.47
CA MET A 70 -18.01 -2.44 -2.73
C MET A 70 -17.42 -3.84 -2.55
N GLY A 71 -16.82 -4.11 -1.41
CA GLY A 71 -16.05 -5.33 -1.16
C GLY A 71 -14.66 -5.27 -1.79
N LEU A 72 -13.65 -5.53 -0.98
CA LEU A 72 -12.27 -5.54 -1.45
C LEU A 72 -12.00 -6.80 -2.25
N ARG A 73 -11.28 -6.66 -3.35
CA ARG A 73 -10.82 -7.75 -4.22
C ARG A 73 -9.30 -7.84 -4.18
N SER A 74 -8.76 -9.02 -4.48
CA SER A 74 -7.33 -9.18 -4.72
C SER A 74 -6.81 -8.20 -5.76
N ARG A 75 -5.61 -7.69 -5.58
CA ARG A 75 -5.00 -6.69 -6.45
C ARG A 75 -3.70 -7.20 -7.03
N ALA A 76 -3.55 -7.14 -8.35
CA ALA A 76 -2.30 -7.45 -9.00
C ALA A 76 -1.23 -6.42 -8.58
N VAL A 77 -0.12 -6.93 -8.01
CA VAL A 77 0.97 -6.13 -7.48
C VAL A 77 2.20 -6.10 -8.39
N THR A 78 2.11 -6.74 -9.54
CA THR A 78 3.13 -6.77 -10.57
C THR A 78 2.60 -6.22 -11.89
N ARG A 79 3.50 -5.83 -12.78
CA ARG A 79 3.20 -5.37 -14.14
C ARG A 79 4.25 -5.90 -15.10
N ASP A 80 3.85 -6.16 -16.35
CA ASP A 80 4.76 -6.45 -17.46
C ASP A 80 5.42 -5.14 -17.89
N LEU A 81 6.57 -4.86 -17.32
CA LEU A 81 7.34 -3.66 -17.53
C LEU A 81 8.83 -4.01 -17.56
N THR A 82 9.56 -3.35 -18.45
CA THR A 82 11.01 -3.45 -18.53
C THR A 82 11.74 -2.45 -17.64
N TRP A 83 11.01 -1.54 -17.01
CA TRP A 83 11.53 -0.52 -16.12
C TRP A 83 10.74 -0.47 -14.82
N GLY A 84 11.43 -0.53 -13.69
CA GLY A 84 10.84 -0.51 -12.34
C GLY A 84 11.65 -1.36 -11.38
N ILE A 85 11.08 -1.64 -10.22
CA ILE A 85 11.68 -2.53 -9.22
C ILE A 85 11.42 -3.99 -9.67
N PRO A 86 12.46 -4.76 -10.02
CA PRO A 86 12.30 -6.14 -10.43
C PRO A 86 11.80 -6.99 -9.25
N LEU A 87 11.18 -8.12 -9.53
CA LEU A 87 10.77 -9.05 -8.49
C LEU A 87 12.02 -9.70 -7.88
N PRO A 88 12.12 -9.76 -6.54
CA PRO A 88 13.25 -10.40 -5.84
C PRO A 88 13.11 -11.93 -5.83
N LEU A 89 12.92 -12.52 -6.99
CA LEU A 89 12.73 -13.97 -7.16
C LEU A 89 13.85 -14.54 -8.03
N GLU A 90 14.24 -15.77 -7.73
CA GLU A 90 15.21 -16.50 -8.54
C GLU A 90 14.52 -17.15 -9.75
N GLY A 91 15.25 -17.22 -10.88
CA GLY A 91 14.76 -17.82 -12.13
C GLY A 91 14.32 -16.76 -13.15
N ASN A 92 14.21 -17.17 -14.42
CA ASN A 92 13.92 -16.28 -15.54
C ASN A 92 12.42 -16.18 -15.85
N GLU A 93 11.59 -16.93 -15.17
CA GLU A 93 10.13 -16.96 -15.39
C GLU A 93 9.43 -15.63 -15.07
N TRP A 94 10.09 -14.80 -14.27
CA TRP A 94 9.60 -13.48 -13.86
C TRP A 94 10.34 -12.31 -14.54
N ASP A 95 11.22 -12.62 -15.49
CA ASP A 95 11.91 -11.58 -16.25
C ASP A 95 10.89 -10.73 -17.02
N GLY A 96 11.12 -9.41 -17.01
CA GLY A 96 10.20 -8.45 -17.62
C GLY A 96 8.98 -8.11 -16.75
N LYS A 97 8.97 -8.55 -15.48
CA LYS A 97 7.96 -8.13 -14.50
C LYS A 97 8.57 -7.26 -13.41
N CYS A 98 7.87 -6.19 -13.09
CA CYS A 98 8.23 -5.27 -12.02
C CYS A 98 7.10 -5.15 -10.99
N VAL A 99 7.47 -4.77 -9.77
CA VAL A 99 6.49 -4.37 -8.75
C VAL A 99 5.74 -3.15 -9.24
N TYR A 100 4.42 -3.15 -9.07
CA TYR A 100 3.57 -2.04 -9.46
C TYR A 100 3.80 -0.83 -8.56
N VAL A 101 4.21 0.29 -9.15
CA VAL A 101 4.61 1.50 -8.43
C VAL A 101 3.55 1.99 -7.42
N TRP A 102 2.28 1.96 -7.75
CA TRP A 102 1.22 2.40 -6.84
C TRP A 102 0.94 1.43 -5.68
N PHE A 103 1.45 0.22 -5.76
CA PHE A 103 1.42 -0.70 -4.63
C PHE A 103 2.59 -0.46 -3.67
N GLU A 104 3.79 -0.25 -4.21
CA GLU A 104 5.00 -0.09 -3.38
C GLU A 104 5.20 1.35 -2.87
N ALA A 105 4.70 2.37 -3.59
CA ALA A 105 4.94 3.77 -3.27
C ALA A 105 4.48 4.19 -1.86
N VAL A 106 3.37 3.63 -1.37
CA VAL A 106 2.82 3.99 -0.06
C VAL A 106 3.70 3.53 1.11
N GLN A 107 4.51 2.48 0.93
CA GLN A 107 5.47 2.06 1.94
C GLN A 107 6.73 2.93 2.00
N GLY A 108 6.90 3.85 1.05
CA GLY A 108 8.03 4.76 0.98
C GLY A 108 8.22 5.57 2.26
N TYR A 109 7.16 5.97 2.92
CA TYR A 109 7.23 6.66 4.23
C TYR A 109 7.99 5.83 5.27
N TYR A 110 7.62 4.56 5.39
CA TYR A 110 8.26 3.63 6.32
C TYR A 110 9.69 3.30 5.89
N SER A 111 9.89 3.03 4.60
CA SER A 111 11.21 2.74 4.04
C SER A 111 12.19 3.91 4.24
N CYS A 112 11.75 5.14 4.03
CA CYS A 112 12.57 6.33 4.26
C CYS A 112 12.97 6.46 5.73
N ALA A 113 12.08 6.19 6.68
CA ALA A 113 12.41 6.22 8.10
C ALA A 113 13.47 5.15 8.46
N LYS A 114 13.35 3.94 7.89
CA LYS A 114 14.34 2.88 8.09
C LYS A 114 15.69 3.23 7.49
N ILE A 115 15.72 3.70 6.26
CA ILE A 115 16.96 4.11 5.57
C ILE A 115 17.64 5.24 6.35
N TRP A 116 16.89 6.25 6.76
CA TRP A 116 17.44 7.33 7.57
C TRP A 116 18.06 6.81 8.86
N SER A 117 17.37 5.92 9.57
CA SER A 117 17.88 5.33 10.81
C SER A 117 19.16 4.54 10.60
N GLN A 118 19.24 3.78 9.52
CA GLN A 118 20.42 2.99 9.19
C GLN A 118 21.64 3.84 8.81
N LEU A 119 21.41 4.91 8.07
CA LEU A 119 22.49 5.71 7.50
C LEU A 119 22.90 6.90 8.38
N HIS A 120 21.97 7.51 9.11
CA HIS A 120 22.20 8.83 9.70
C HIS A 120 21.93 8.93 11.20
N ALA A 121 21.14 8.03 11.79
CA ALA A 121 20.75 8.18 13.18
C ALA A 121 21.96 8.12 14.15
N LEU A 122 22.95 7.29 13.86
CA LEU A 122 24.17 7.18 14.67
C LEU A 122 25.04 8.44 14.55
N GLU A 123 25.20 8.96 13.33
CA GLU A 123 25.96 10.19 13.07
C GLU A 123 25.29 11.42 13.72
N ALA A 124 23.95 11.44 13.73
CA ALA A 124 23.17 12.48 14.39
C ALA A 124 23.13 12.33 15.94
N GLY A 125 23.76 11.30 16.49
CA GLY A 125 23.75 11.05 17.95
C GLY A 125 22.35 10.65 18.47
N HIS A 126 21.51 10.07 17.62
CA HIS A 126 20.16 9.67 18.04
C HIS A 126 20.25 8.52 19.05
N PRO A 127 19.56 8.60 20.22
CA PRO A 127 19.70 7.63 21.32
C PRO A 127 19.32 6.19 20.92
N SER A 128 18.38 6.04 19.99
CA SER A 128 17.95 4.72 19.49
C SER A 128 18.80 4.20 18.32
N GLY A 129 19.79 4.96 17.83
CA GLY A 129 20.67 4.55 16.74
C GLY A 129 19.90 4.03 15.53
N GLN A 130 20.28 2.85 15.02
CA GLN A 130 19.66 2.23 13.85
C GLN A 130 18.19 1.83 14.04
N ASP A 131 17.71 1.78 15.27
CA ASP A 131 16.31 1.51 15.61
C ASP A 131 15.46 2.77 15.76
N ALA A 132 16.01 3.96 15.45
CA ALA A 132 15.31 5.24 15.56
C ALA A 132 13.97 5.29 14.82
N TRP A 133 13.83 4.54 13.71
CA TRP A 133 12.58 4.43 12.96
C TRP A 133 11.40 3.93 13.81
N LYS A 134 11.67 3.12 14.86
CA LYS A 134 10.64 2.59 15.76
C LYS A 134 9.90 3.70 16.52
N ASN A 135 10.57 4.80 16.81
CA ASN A 135 9.97 5.95 17.51
C ASN A 135 8.84 6.61 16.71
N TRP A 136 8.79 6.39 15.40
CA TRP A 136 7.77 6.96 14.52
C TRP A 136 6.78 5.92 14.00
N TRP A 137 7.07 4.64 14.17
CA TRP A 137 6.27 3.57 13.55
C TRP A 137 5.79 2.50 14.51
N CYS A 138 6.32 2.43 15.71
CA CYS A 138 5.93 1.42 16.69
C CYS A 138 5.35 2.09 17.95
N VAL A 139 4.55 1.32 18.69
CA VAL A 139 4.09 1.74 20.02
C VAL A 139 5.30 1.78 20.96
N SER A 140 5.46 2.87 21.72
CA SER A 140 6.54 3.01 22.70
C SER A 140 6.28 2.13 23.92
N GLU A 141 7.32 1.93 24.73
CA GLU A 141 7.24 1.12 25.97
C GLU A 141 6.20 1.65 26.98
N ASP A 142 5.94 2.95 26.97
CA ASP A 142 4.91 3.60 27.80
C ASP A 142 3.49 3.49 27.23
N GLY A 143 3.32 2.78 26.10
CA GLY A 143 2.04 2.60 25.41
C GLY A 143 1.62 3.76 24.51
N THR A 144 2.49 4.75 24.30
CA THR A 144 2.19 5.87 23.39
C THR A 144 2.34 5.42 21.94
N SER A 145 1.28 5.63 21.14
CA SER A 145 1.30 5.37 19.70
C SER A 145 1.72 6.62 18.92
N PRO A 146 2.56 6.47 17.88
CA PRO A 146 2.90 7.57 17.00
C PRO A 146 1.66 8.07 16.24
N ARG A 147 1.61 9.37 16.00
CA ARG A 147 0.53 9.99 15.23
C ARG A 147 1.01 10.38 13.86
N HIS A 148 0.40 9.78 12.83
CA HIS A 148 0.70 10.06 11.44
C HIS A 148 -0.28 11.07 10.85
N LEU A 149 0.24 12.05 10.10
CA LEU A 149 -0.55 13.06 9.39
C LEU A 149 -0.15 13.04 7.91
N TYR A 150 -1.10 12.70 7.05
CA TYR A 150 -0.87 12.63 5.61
C TYR A 150 -1.54 13.81 4.89
N PHE A 151 -0.77 14.54 4.09
CA PHE A 151 -1.24 15.62 3.22
C PHE A 151 -1.25 15.11 1.79
N LEU A 152 -2.44 14.86 1.24
CA LEU A 152 -2.58 14.19 -0.05
C LEU A 152 -3.81 14.69 -0.83
N GLY A 153 -3.77 14.51 -2.15
CA GLY A 153 -4.93 14.71 -3.01
C GLY A 153 -5.98 13.60 -2.83
N LYS A 154 -7.22 13.91 -3.18
CA LYS A 154 -8.36 12.99 -2.99
C LYS A 154 -8.14 11.60 -3.60
N ASP A 155 -7.46 11.51 -4.74
CA ASP A 155 -7.27 10.26 -5.47
C ASP A 155 -6.32 9.29 -4.72
N ASN A 156 -5.55 9.82 -3.77
CA ASN A 156 -4.66 9.03 -2.92
C ASN A 156 -5.31 8.53 -1.61
N ILE A 157 -6.55 8.93 -1.33
CA ILE A 157 -7.24 8.50 -0.11
C ILE A 157 -7.28 6.97 0.00
N PRO A 158 -7.71 6.18 -1.02
CA PRO A 158 -7.75 4.73 -0.89
C PRO A 158 -6.39 4.08 -0.65
N PHE A 159 -5.32 4.68 -1.19
CA PHE A 159 -3.97 4.18 -0.95
C PHE A 159 -3.55 4.34 0.51
N HIS A 160 -4.00 5.38 1.20
CA HIS A 160 -3.63 5.68 2.59
C HIS A 160 -4.62 5.11 3.61
N THR A 161 -5.87 4.88 3.24
CA THR A 161 -6.89 4.39 4.17
C THR A 161 -7.25 2.91 3.98
N VAL A 162 -6.81 2.30 2.87
CA VAL A 162 -7.09 0.90 2.55
C VAL A 162 -5.80 0.13 2.25
N ILE A 163 -5.05 0.54 1.21
CA ILE A 163 -3.87 -0.22 0.76
C ILE A 163 -2.76 -0.20 1.81
N TRP A 164 -2.39 0.98 2.29
CA TRP A 164 -1.31 1.12 3.28
C TRP A 164 -1.61 0.42 4.61
N PRO A 165 -2.77 0.60 5.24
CA PRO A 165 -3.12 -0.17 6.42
C PRO A 165 -3.15 -1.69 6.19
N ALA A 166 -3.62 -2.15 5.02
CA ALA A 166 -3.57 -3.58 4.68
C ALA A 166 -2.14 -4.10 4.58
N LEU A 167 -1.21 -3.32 3.98
CA LEU A 167 0.20 -3.69 3.92
C LEU A 167 0.82 -3.81 5.31
N ILE A 168 0.53 -2.86 6.21
CA ILE A 168 0.99 -2.91 7.61
C ILE A 168 0.45 -4.16 8.31
N LEU A 169 -0.84 -4.45 8.17
CA LEU A 169 -1.46 -5.67 8.71
C LEU A 169 -0.78 -6.93 8.17
N GLY A 170 -0.46 -6.95 6.88
CA GLY A 170 0.26 -8.05 6.24
C GLY A 170 1.68 -8.22 6.77
N ILE A 171 2.41 -7.12 6.94
CA ILE A 171 3.77 -7.11 7.52
C ILE A 171 3.72 -7.64 8.96
N ASN A 172 2.82 -7.10 9.79
CA ASN A 172 2.67 -7.53 11.18
C ASN A 172 2.23 -8.99 11.29
N HIS A 173 1.42 -9.48 10.35
CA HIS A 173 1.01 -10.88 10.31
C HIS A 173 2.14 -11.82 9.88
N ALA A 174 2.91 -11.43 8.86
CA ALA A 174 4.06 -12.21 8.38
C ALA A 174 5.20 -12.26 9.41
N ALA A 175 5.32 -11.22 10.20
CA ALA A 175 6.31 -11.09 11.28
C ALA A 175 5.89 -11.78 12.58
N LYS A 176 5.03 -12.81 12.52
CA LYS A 176 4.64 -13.59 13.69
C LYS A 176 5.87 -14.13 14.43
N GLY A 177 6.09 -13.64 15.66
CA GLY A 177 7.28 -13.91 16.47
C GLY A 177 8.05 -12.65 16.84
N LEU A 178 7.72 -11.48 16.24
CA LEU A 178 8.17 -10.20 16.73
C LEU A 178 7.47 -9.87 18.06
N THR A 179 8.18 -9.18 18.91
CA THR A 179 7.59 -8.64 20.15
C THR A 179 6.54 -7.57 19.81
N ALA A 180 5.62 -7.29 20.72
CA ALA A 180 4.62 -6.23 20.50
C ALA A 180 5.27 -4.86 20.17
N SER A 181 6.48 -4.61 20.70
CA SER A 181 7.28 -3.42 20.43
C SER A 181 7.81 -3.31 19.00
N ASP A 182 7.76 -4.38 18.22
CA ASP A 182 8.23 -4.42 16.84
C ASP A 182 7.10 -4.33 15.83
N SER A 183 5.83 -4.36 16.29
CA SER A 183 4.67 -4.20 15.41
C SER A 183 4.54 -2.75 14.96
N ILE A 184 4.32 -2.58 13.65
CA ILE A 184 4.10 -1.26 13.03
C ILE A 184 2.68 -0.80 13.35
N GLU A 185 2.54 0.41 13.85
CA GLU A 185 1.23 1.02 14.13
C GLU A 185 0.52 1.42 12.84
N MET A 186 -0.77 1.17 12.79
CA MET A 186 -1.60 1.61 11.65
C MET A 186 -1.88 3.12 11.75
N PRO A 187 -1.78 3.85 10.65
CA PRO A 187 -1.98 5.28 10.58
C PRO A 187 -3.42 5.73 10.83
#